data_c1b3caf32562053d4a68cca0eff8813f
#
_entry.id   c1b3caf32562053d4a68cca0eff8813f
#
_cell.length_a   1.000
_cell.length_b   1.000
_cell.length_c   1.000
_cell.angle_alpha   90.00
_cell.angle_beta   90.00
_cell.angle_gamma   90.00
#
_symmetry.space_group_name_H-M   'P 1'
#
loop_
_entity.id
_entity.type
_entity.pdbx_description
1 polymer ?
#
loop_
_entity_poly.entity_id
_entity_poly.type
_entity_poly.pdbx_seq_one_letter_code
_entity_poly.pdbx_strand_id
1 'polypeptide(L)'
;GIAAPIIVLLLRLLQGLALGGEYGGAATYVAEHAPANKRGFYTSWIQTTATIGLFVALGIILLVKAGMSDQSFNAEWGGWRYPFWISILLVGISIYIRMKMQESPLYAELKATGKTSTNPIKESFSRKANFKMVLLALFGAVMGQGVVWYTGQFYAQTFLEKTCNINFEQSRTNMLWAILFATPFFIFWGWLSDKIGRKWIMMTGMALAVFFYRPIFKIFLNDASGSYHESIKANHASRTGSEKSTVAVLPLVNSNDSLRTITTPVVLSNGLSFTEIITDTLKANSVEPSTPVRVEKNVHLPQPIYWKFVGLVFILILFVTMVYGPIAAFLVELFPTKIRYTSMSLPYHIGNGVFGGLVPFIGLLLTTTYPTHKLVGL
;
A
#
# COMPACT_ATOMS: atom_id res chain seq x y z
N GLY A 1 -22.62 -12.55 10.85
CA GLY A 1 -22.27 -12.79 12.25
C GLY A 1 -20.78 -12.56 12.52
N ILE A 2 -20.35 -12.53 13.76
CA ILE A 2 -18.97 -12.23 14.21
C ILE A 2 -17.95 -13.26 13.70
N ALA A 3 -18.38 -14.47 13.35
CA ALA A 3 -17.50 -15.53 12.87
C ALA A 3 -16.75 -15.17 11.56
N ALA A 4 -17.42 -14.53 10.61
CA ALA A 4 -16.80 -14.21 9.33
C ALA A 4 -15.58 -13.25 9.44
N PRO A 5 -15.65 -12.12 10.16
CA PRO A 5 -14.48 -11.28 10.41
C PRO A 5 -13.33 -12.01 11.12
N ILE A 6 -13.65 -12.86 12.10
CA ILE A 6 -12.63 -13.65 12.82
C ILE A 6 -11.92 -14.63 11.88
N ILE A 7 -12.68 -15.38 11.06
CA ILE A 7 -12.12 -16.31 10.09
C ILE A 7 -11.21 -15.58 9.10
N VAL A 8 -11.66 -14.42 8.56
CA VAL A 8 -10.85 -13.61 7.64
C VAL A 8 -9.54 -13.15 8.31
N LEU A 9 -9.62 -12.70 9.58
CA LEU A 9 -8.42 -12.30 10.33
C LEU A 9 -7.45 -13.46 10.51
N LEU A 10 -7.94 -14.62 10.92
CA LEU A 10 -7.11 -15.83 11.08
C LEU A 10 -6.45 -16.26 9.76
N LEU A 11 -7.21 -16.24 8.65
CA LEU A 11 -6.67 -16.53 7.32
C LEU A 11 -5.59 -15.53 6.91
N ARG A 12 -5.75 -14.26 7.23
CA ARG A 12 -4.73 -13.22 7.00
C ARG A 12 -3.47 -13.44 7.85
N LEU A 13 -3.62 -13.87 9.08
CA LEU A 13 -2.47 -14.23 9.93
C LEU A 13 -1.72 -15.44 9.37
N LEU A 14 -2.43 -16.47 8.93
CA LEU A 14 -1.84 -17.66 8.27
C LEU A 14 -1.14 -17.27 6.96
N GLN A 15 -1.73 -16.40 6.15
CA GLN A 15 -1.10 -15.86 4.95
C GLN A 15 0.21 -15.13 5.27
N GLY A 16 0.21 -14.27 6.31
CA GLY A 16 1.42 -13.58 6.77
C GLY A 16 2.51 -14.55 7.21
N LEU A 17 2.14 -15.61 7.92
CA LEU A 17 3.06 -16.67 8.35
C LEU A 17 3.70 -17.38 7.14
N ALA A 18 2.91 -17.70 6.12
CA ALA A 18 3.38 -18.33 4.89
C ALA A 18 4.35 -17.43 4.11
N LEU A 19 4.04 -16.13 3.99
CA LEU A 19 4.90 -15.14 3.32
C LEU A 19 6.25 -14.95 4.04
N GLY A 20 6.33 -15.24 5.35
CA GLY A 20 7.52 -15.04 6.16
C GLY A 20 8.79 -15.76 5.64
N GLY A 21 8.63 -16.88 4.97
CA GLY A 21 9.73 -17.62 4.34
C GLY A 21 9.96 -17.29 2.85
N GLU A 22 9.01 -16.72 2.17
CA GLU A 22 9.00 -16.66 0.71
C GLU A 22 9.92 -15.58 0.15
N TYR A 23 9.86 -14.38 0.68
CA TYR A 23 10.69 -13.26 0.20
C TYR A 23 12.19 -13.52 0.42
N GLY A 24 12.58 -13.98 1.61
CA GLY A 24 13.98 -14.31 1.92
C GLY A 24 14.53 -15.39 1.01
N GLY A 25 13.71 -16.41 0.69
CA GLY A 25 14.06 -17.47 -0.25
C GLY A 25 14.27 -16.95 -1.67
N ALA A 26 13.31 -16.18 -2.19
CA ALA A 26 13.40 -15.61 -3.53
C ALA A 26 14.59 -14.65 -3.68
N ALA A 27 14.79 -13.75 -2.70
CA ALA A 27 15.89 -12.80 -2.71
C ALA A 27 17.26 -13.50 -2.68
N THR A 28 17.42 -14.49 -1.81
CA THR A 28 18.65 -15.29 -1.70
C THR A 28 18.89 -16.07 -2.98
N TYR A 29 17.88 -16.76 -3.50
CA TYR A 29 17.98 -17.55 -4.72
C TYR A 29 18.43 -16.71 -5.91
N VAL A 30 17.74 -15.60 -6.19
CA VAL A 30 18.08 -14.72 -7.31
C VAL A 30 19.47 -14.09 -7.14
N ALA A 31 19.81 -13.62 -5.93
CA ALA A 31 21.09 -13.00 -5.68
C ALA A 31 22.28 -13.97 -5.78
N GLU A 32 22.09 -15.25 -5.42
CA GLU A 32 23.13 -16.26 -5.49
C GLU A 32 23.35 -16.83 -6.90
N HIS A 33 22.33 -16.74 -7.78
CA HIS A 33 22.48 -17.06 -9.19
C HIS A 33 22.94 -15.86 -10.04
N ALA A 34 22.81 -14.63 -9.52
CA ALA A 34 23.22 -13.43 -10.23
C ALA A 34 24.73 -13.22 -10.16
N PRO A 35 25.36 -12.65 -11.23
CA PRO A 35 26.74 -12.19 -11.17
C PRO A 35 26.92 -11.19 -10.02
N ALA A 36 28.05 -11.25 -9.31
CA ALA A 36 28.30 -10.45 -8.11
C ALA A 36 28.16 -8.93 -8.35
N ASN A 37 28.53 -8.46 -9.54
CA ASN A 37 28.45 -7.04 -9.92
C ASN A 37 27.09 -6.61 -10.48
N LYS A 38 26.07 -7.49 -10.52
CA LYS A 38 24.72 -7.23 -11.06
C LYS A 38 23.61 -7.70 -10.12
N ARG A 39 23.92 -8.01 -8.87
CA ARG A 39 22.94 -8.50 -7.90
C ARG A 39 21.79 -7.52 -7.69
N GLY A 40 22.06 -6.22 -7.61
CA GLY A 40 21.05 -5.19 -7.48
C GLY A 40 20.07 -5.18 -8.65
N PHE A 41 20.57 -5.27 -9.87
CA PHE A 41 19.74 -5.35 -11.07
C PHE A 41 18.84 -6.58 -11.05
N TYR A 42 19.38 -7.77 -10.81
CA TYR A 42 18.58 -9.01 -10.84
C TYR A 42 17.58 -9.10 -9.69
N THR A 43 17.96 -8.72 -8.47
CA THR A 43 17.07 -8.79 -7.32
C THR A 43 15.97 -7.72 -7.34
N SER A 44 16.18 -6.60 -8.02
CA SER A 44 15.17 -5.55 -8.16
C SER A 44 13.93 -5.99 -8.97
N TRP A 45 14.08 -6.99 -9.85
CA TRP A 45 12.95 -7.59 -10.56
C TRP A 45 11.93 -8.24 -9.62
N ILE A 46 12.38 -8.74 -8.44
CA ILE A 46 11.47 -9.28 -7.43
C ILE A 46 10.46 -8.22 -6.99
N GLN A 47 10.89 -6.96 -6.92
CA GLN A 47 10.01 -5.87 -6.48
C GLN A 47 8.93 -5.51 -7.51
N THR A 48 9.22 -5.71 -8.80
CA THR A 48 8.23 -5.48 -9.86
C THR A 48 7.09 -6.49 -9.84
N THR A 49 7.30 -7.68 -9.27
CA THR A 49 6.27 -8.74 -9.22
C THR A 49 5.04 -8.33 -8.44
N ALA A 50 5.20 -7.57 -7.35
CA ALA A 50 4.07 -7.05 -6.58
C ALA A 50 3.19 -6.12 -7.42
N THR A 51 3.80 -5.24 -8.21
CA THR A 51 3.09 -4.32 -9.11
C THR A 51 2.40 -5.08 -10.25
N ILE A 52 3.12 -5.97 -10.92
CA ILE A 52 2.55 -6.80 -11.98
C ILE A 52 1.38 -7.63 -11.44
N GLY A 53 1.54 -8.23 -10.25
CA GLY A 53 0.47 -8.97 -9.58
C GLY A 53 -0.78 -8.12 -9.32
N LEU A 54 -0.62 -6.85 -8.91
CA LEU A 54 -1.73 -5.93 -8.73
C LEU A 54 -2.48 -5.68 -10.05
N PHE A 55 -1.76 -5.39 -11.15
CA PHE A 55 -2.37 -5.18 -12.46
C PHE A 55 -3.06 -6.43 -12.99
N VAL A 56 -2.45 -7.61 -12.83
CA VAL A 56 -3.08 -8.89 -13.21
C VAL A 56 -4.35 -9.13 -12.43
N ALA A 57 -4.34 -8.92 -11.11
CA ALA A 57 -5.51 -9.10 -10.26
C ALA A 57 -6.64 -8.15 -10.65
N LEU A 58 -6.35 -6.87 -10.88
CA LEU A 58 -7.33 -5.88 -11.34
C LEU A 58 -7.84 -6.21 -12.73
N GLY A 59 -6.97 -6.60 -13.65
CA GLY A 59 -7.36 -7.03 -15.01
C GLY A 59 -8.34 -8.19 -14.96
N ILE A 60 -8.09 -9.21 -14.15
CA ILE A 60 -8.98 -10.36 -13.96
C ILE A 60 -10.34 -9.91 -13.40
N ILE A 61 -10.36 -9.06 -12.37
CA ILE A 61 -11.61 -8.55 -11.80
C ILE A 61 -12.42 -7.77 -12.84
N LEU A 62 -11.77 -6.90 -13.63
CA LEU A 62 -12.43 -6.12 -14.68
C LEU A 62 -12.98 -7.01 -15.80
N LEU A 63 -12.22 -8.03 -16.23
CA LEU A 63 -12.68 -8.99 -17.23
C LEU A 63 -13.91 -9.78 -16.76
N VAL A 64 -13.89 -10.24 -15.52
CA VAL A 64 -15.03 -10.94 -14.93
C VAL A 64 -16.24 -10.01 -14.83
N LYS A 65 -16.04 -8.77 -14.38
CA LYS A 65 -17.10 -7.78 -14.23
C LYS A 65 -17.69 -7.35 -15.58
N ALA A 66 -16.87 -7.20 -16.61
CA ALA A 66 -17.32 -6.85 -17.95
C ALA A 66 -18.21 -7.92 -18.60
N GLY A 67 -18.07 -9.19 -18.19
CA GLY A 67 -18.84 -10.31 -18.71
C GLY A 67 -20.18 -10.56 -18.01
N MET A 68 -20.56 -9.75 -17.00
CA MET A 68 -21.79 -9.97 -16.21
C MET A 68 -22.37 -8.67 -15.64
N SER A 69 -23.67 -8.71 -15.26
CA SER A 69 -24.31 -7.58 -14.58
C SER A 69 -23.77 -7.39 -13.15
N ASP A 70 -23.87 -6.17 -12.61
CA ASP A 70 -23.46 -5.87 -11.22
C ASP A 70 -24.23 -6.74 -10.19
N GLN A 71 -25.50 -7.05 -10.47
CA GLN A 71 -26.28 -7.94 -9.64
C GLN A 71 -25.73 -9.37 -9.63
N SER A 72 -25.36 -9.92 -10.79
CA SER A 72 -24.77 -11.24 -10.93
C SER A 72 -23.36 -11.29 -10.34
N PHE A 73 -22.59 -10.22 -10.48
CA PHE A 73 -21.26 -10.12 -9.88
C PHE A 73 -21.31 -10.15 -8.36
N ASN A 74 -22.23 -9.40 -7.74
CA ASN A 74 -22.35 -9.28 -6.28
C ASN A 74 -23.26 -10.32 -5.64
N ALA A 75 -23.86 -11.24 -6.39
CA ALA A 75 -24.68 -12.32 -5.86
C ALA A 75 -23.89 -13.19 -4.86
N GLU A 76 -24.60 -13.94 -4.00
CA GLU A 76 -24.00 -14.80 -2.98
C GLU A 76 -22.98 -15.79 -3.58
N TRP A 77 -23.31 -16.40 -4.73
CA TRP A 77 -22.42 -17.25 -5.54
C TRP A 77 -21.96 -16.54 -6.81
N GLY A 78 -21.79 -15.21 -6.74
CA GLY A 78 -21.52 -14.38 -7.89
C GLY A 78 -20.08 -14.35 -8.37
N GLY A 79 -19.87 -13.59 -9.44
CA GLY A 79 -18.62 -13.49 -10.18
C GLY A 79 -17.42 -12.98 -9.39
N TRP A 80 -17.62 -12.29 -8.25
CA TRP A 80 -16.54 -11.85 -7.37
C TRP A 80 -15.70 -13.02 -6.82
N ARG A 81 -16.19 -14.27 -6.89
CA ARG A 81 -15.45 -15.47 -6.48
C ARG A 81 -14.49 -15.97 -7.55
N TYR A 82 -14.71 -15.71 -8.82
CA TYR A 82 -13.90 -16.23 -9.92
C TYR A 82 -12.43 -15.84 -9.85
N PRO A 83 -12.06 -14.60 -9.47
CA PRO A 83 -10.67 -14.26 -9.25
C PRO A 83 -9.96 -15.12 -8.20
N PHE A 84 -10.70 -15.56 -7.17
CA PHE A 84 -10.15 -16.47 -6.15
C PHE A 84 -9.94 -17.89 -6.70
N TRP A 85 -10.81 -18.39 -7.58
CA TRP A 85 -10.63 -19.70 -8.20
C TRP A 85 -9.44 -19.74 -9.16
N ILE A 86 -9.13 -18.65 -9.83
CA ILE A 86 -7.94 -18.53 -10.66
C ILE A 86 -6.66 -18.70 -9.83
N SER A 87 -6.67 -18.37 -8.54
CA SER A 87 -5.52 -18.59 -7.66
C SER A 87 -5.14 -20.08 -7.53
N ILE A 88 -6.08 -21.00 -7.74
CA ILE A 88 -5.80 -22.45 -7.75
C ILE A 88 -4.81 -22.81 -8.88
N LEU A 89 -5.00 -22.20 -10.07
CA LEU A 89 -4.06 -22.33 -11.18
C LEU A 89 -2.67 -21.80 -10.82
N LEU A 90 -2.62 -20.63 -10.17
CA LEU A 90 -1.36 -20.03 -9.74
C LEU A 90 -0.63 -20.89 -8.70
N VAL A 91 -1.37 -21.52 -7.78
CA VAL A 91 -0.81 -22.50 -6.84
C VAL A 91 -0.20 -23.70 -7.58
N GLY A 92 -0.89 -24.24 -8.59
CA GLY A 92 -0.36 -25.33 -9.42
C GLY A 92 0.95 -24.95 -10.13
N ILE A 93 0.99 -23.75 -10.73
CA ILE A 93 2.21 -23.21 -11.36
C ILE A 93 3.34 -23.04 -10.32
N SER A 94 3.03 -22.50 -9.14
CA SER A 94 4.00 -22.33 -8.06
C SER A 94 4.61 -23.65 -7.61
N ILE A 95 3.78 -24.68 -7.41
CA ILE A 95 4.25 -26.03 -7.06
C ILE A 95 5.16 -26.58 -8.16
N TYR A 96 4.74 -26.48 -9.43
CA TYR A 96 5.54 -26.96 -10.56
C TYR A 96 6.92 -26.29 -10.63
N ILE A 97 6.97 -24.95 -10.49
CA ILE A 97 8.24 -24.21 -10.47
C ILE A 97 9.13 -24.69 -9.32
N ARG A 98 8.58 -24.80 -8.11
CA ARG A 98 9.34 -25.25 -6.92
C ARG A 98 9.91 -26.67 -7.07
N MET A 99 9.18 -27.56 -7.71
CA MET A 99 9.66 -28.92 -8.00
C MET A 99 10.82 -28.95 -9.01
N LYS A 100 10.93 -27.94 -9.89
CA LYS A 100 12.00 -27.83 -10.90
C LYS A 100 13.19 -27.00 -10.45
N MET A 101 13.06 -26.21 -9.38
CA MET A 101 14.14 -25.41 -8.84
C MET A 101 15.23 -26.30 -8.23
N GLN A 102 16.48 -25.94 -8.52
CA GLN A 102 17.66 -26.59 -7.95
C GLN A 102 18.22 -25.71 -6.80
N GLU A 103 19.02 -26.31 -5.93
CA GLU A 103 19.77 -25.57 -4.90
C GLU A 103 20.65 -24.50 -5.51
N SER A 104 20.85 -23.37 -4.79
CA SER A 104 21.76 -22.34 -5.27
C SER A 104 23.20 -22.85 -5.36
N PRO A 105 24.00 -22.38 -6.33
CA PRO A 105 25.39 -22.83 -6.48
C PRO A 105 26.23 -22.62 -5.22
N LEU A 106 26.06 -21.47 -4.55
CA LEU A 106 26.79 -21.14 -3.32
C LEU A 106 26.39 -22.04 -2.13
N TYR A 107 25.11 -22.38 -2.03
CA TYR A 107 24.65 -23.28 -0.98
C TYR A 107 25.05 -24.72 -1.24
N ALA A 108 25.03 -25.16 -2.50
CA ALA A 108 25.50 -26.48 -2.90
C ALA A 108 26.98 -26.68 -2.58
N GLU A 109 27.83 -25.68 -2.81
CA GLU A 109 29.24 -25.68 -2.44
C GLU A 109 29.42 -25.77 -0.90
N LEU A 110 28.68 -25.00 -0.14
CA LEU A 110 28.71 -25.09 1.34
C LEU A 110 28.29 -26.45 1.86
N LYS A 111 27.30 -27.07 1.24
CA LYS A 111 26.82 -28.42 1.57
C LYS A 111 27.89 -29.48 1.25
N ALA A 112 28.54 -29.36 0.09
CA ALA A 112 29.61 -30.26 -0.33
C ALA A 112 30.83 -30.17 0.62
N THR A 113 31.15 -28.99 1.14
CA THR A 113 32.25 -28.75 2.07
C THR A 113 31.91 -29.02 3.55
N GLY A 114 30.69 -29.43 3.86
CA GLY A 114 30.21 -29.66 5.23
C GLY A 114 30.13 -28.41 6.11
N LYS A 115 30.14 -27.20 5.54
CA LYS A 115 30.14 -25.91 6.25
C LYS A 115 28.75 -25.32 6.46
N THR A 116 27.68 -26.10 6.28
CA THR A 116 26.32 -25.67 6.56
C THR A 116 26.08 -25.48 8.05
N SER A 117 25.19 -24.55 8.42
CA SER A 117 24.79 -24.36 9.83
C SER A 117 23.80 -25.45 10.25
N THR A 118 24.06 -26.11 11.37
CA THR A 118 23.12 -27.07 11.97
C THR A 118 21.97 -26.40 12.70
N ASN A 119 22.16 -25.16 13.17
CA ASN A 119 21.13 -24.37 13.82
C ASN A 119 21.27 -22.89 13.45
N PRO A 120 20.74 -22.50 12.26
CA PRO A 120 20.89 -21.13 11.74
C PRO A 120 20.28 -20.07 12.67
N ILE A 121 19.19 -20.38 13.37
CA ILE A 121 18.54 -19.46 14.31
C ILE A 121 19.51 -19.17 15.48
N LYS A 122 20.02 -20.20 16.14
CA LYS A 122 20.97 -20.03 17.23
C LYS A 122 22.22 -19.28 16.77
N GLU A 123 22.76 -19.59 15.61
CA GLU A 123 23.95 -18.93 15.08
C GLU A 123 23.69 -17.45 14.73
N SER A 124 22.50 -17.12 14.22
CA SER A 124 22.11 -15.75 13.90
C SER A 124 21.96 -14.88 15.16
N PHE A 125 21.41 -15.41 16.23
CA PHE A 125 21.03 -14.61 17.41
C PHE A 125 21.96 -14.75 18.62
N SER A 126 22.64 -15.88 18.80
CA SER A 126 23.54 -16.07 19.97
C SER A 126 24.91 -15.45 19.75
N ARG A 127 25.38 -15.29 18.52
CA ARG A 127 26.67 -14.64 18.26
C ARG A 127 26.49 -13.12 18.22
N LYS A 128 27.14 -12.39 19.16
CA LYS A 128 27.02 -10.92 19.26
C LYS A 128 27.24 -10.19 17.92
N ALA A 129 28.18 -10.62 17.10
CA ALA A 129 28.46 -10.02 15.78
C ALA A 129 27.27 -10.18 14.83
N ASN A 130 26.71 -11.39 14.69
CA ASN A 130 25.57 -11.66 13.83
C ASN A 130 24.32 -10.93 14.32
N PHE A 131 24.05 -10.96 15.61
CA PHE A 131 22.92 -10.27 16.22
C PHE A 131 23.01 -8.75 16.02
N LYS A 132 24.20 -8.15 16.18
CA LYS A 132 24.43 -6.73 15.85
C LYS A 132 24.09 -6.43 14.39
N MET A 133 24.47 -7.30 13.46
CA MET A 133 24.14 -7.13 12.04
C MET A 133 22.65 -7.23 11.78
N VAL A 134 21.93 -8.14 12.45
CA VAL A 134 20.45 -8.23 12.38
C VAL A 134 19.79 -6.94 12.87
N LEU A 135 20.25 -6.38 14.01
CA LEU A 135 19.74 -5.12 14.52
C LEU A 135 20.06 -3.93 13.61
N LEU A 136 21.26 -3.89 13.03
CA LEU A 136 21.62 -2.86 12.05
C LEU A 136 20.80 -2.98 10.76
N ALA A 137 20.52 -4.20 10.28
CA ALA A 137 19.63 -4.40 9.17
C ALA A 137 18.21 -3.92 9.48
N LEU A 138 17.68 -4.25 10.67
CA LEU A 138 16.34 -3.88 11.09
C LEU A 138 16.21 -2.35 11.25
N PHE A 139 16.98 -1.75 12.14
CA PHE A 139 16.85 -0.34 12.52
C PHE A 139 17.55 0.62 11.55
N GLY A 140 18.64 0.18 10.92
CA GLY A 140 19.42 1.02 10.01
C GLY A 140 18.91 1.05 8.57
N ALA A 141 18.14 0.05 8.15
CA ALA A 141 17.69 -0.05 6.77
C ALA A 141 16.20 -0.38 6.64
N VAL A 142 15.77 -1.56 7.14
CA VAL A 142 14.46 -2.11 6.78
C VAL A 142 13.30 -1.39 7.48
N MET A 143 13.48 -0.91 8.70
CA MET A 143 12.46 -0.11 9.38
C MET A 143 12.11 1.15 8.57
N GLY A 144 13.13 1.93 8.17
CA GLY A 144 12.92 3.12 7.35
C GLY A 144 12.35 2.78 5.96
N GLN A 145 12.84 1.70 5.34
CA GLN A 145 12.32 1.21 4.07
C GLN A 145 10.82 0.84 4.17
N GLY A 146 10.42 0.13 5.22
CA GLY A 146 9.02 -0.24 5.44
C GLY A 146 8.13 0.99 5.64
N VAL A 147 8.55 1.96 6.47
CA VAL A 147 7.82 3.21 6.69
C VAL A 147 7.66 3.99 5.38
N VAL A 148 8.72 4.14 4.59
CA VAL A 148 8.66 4.86 3.30
C VAL A 148 7.67 4.19 2.35
N TRP A 149 7.68 2.86 2.25
CA TRP A 149 6.76 2.14 1.37
C TRP A 149 5.30 2.30 1.79
N TYR A 150 5.00 1.99 3.05
CA TYR A 150 3.63 2.05 3.54
C TYR A 150 3.07 3.48 3.53
N THR A 151 3.91 4.48 3.77
CA THR A 151 3.49 5.89 3.66
C THR A 151 3.26 6.30 2.21
N GLY A 152 4.20 6.01 1.32
CA GLY A 152 4.13 6.46 -0.07
C GLY A 152 3.06 5.77 -0.92
N GLN A 153 2.58 4.60 -0.51
CA GLN A 153 1.60 3.82 -1.26
C GLN A 153 0.28 3.64 -0.47
N PHE A 154 0.30 2.93 0.65
CA PHE A 154 -0.93 2.58 1.37
C PHE A 154 -1.53 3.74 2.15
N TYR A 155 -0.70 4.48 2.88
CA TYR A 155 -1.19 5.65 3.61
C TYR A 155 -1.60 6.76 2.64
N ALA A 156 -0.84 6.99 1.56
CA ALA A 156 -1.20 7.96 0.53
C ALA A 156 -2.57 7.67 -0.06
N GLN A 157 -2.87 6.42 -0.41
CA GLN A 157 -4.18 6.03 -0.91
C GLN A 157 -5.29 6.26 0.12
N THR A 158 -5.08 5.80 1.37
CA THR A 158 -6.03 6.00 2.47
C THR A 158 -6.28 7.49 2.72
N PHE A 159 -5.22 8.30 2.65
CA PHE A 159 -5.31 9.75 2.83
C PHE A 159 -6.13 10.42 1.72
N LEU A 160 -5.90 10.06 0.47
CA LEU A 160 -6.70 10.57 -0.66
C LEU A 160 -8.17 10.19 -0.51
N GLU A 161 -8.49 8.95 -0.14
CA GLU A 161 -9.85 8.46 0.00
C GLU A 161 -10.57 8.99 1.25
N LYS A 162 -9.91 8.99 2.42
CA LYS A 162 -10.55 9.25 3.72
C LYS A 162 -10.34 10.66 4.24
N THR A 163 -9.18 11.26 3.96
CA THR A 163 -8.87 12.61 4.46
C THR A 163 -9.21 13.69 3.43
N CYS A 164 -8.87 13.44 2.15
CA CYS A 164 -9.24 14.34 1.05
C CYS A 164 -10.64 14.05 0.49
N ASN A 165 -11.27 12.93 0.85
CA ASN A 165 -12.58 12.48 0.39
C ASN A 165 -12.68 12.35 -1.14
N ILE A 166 -11.59 12.04 -1.82
CA ILE A 166 -11.58 11.87 -3.27
C ILE A 166 -12.40 10.64 -3.64
N ASN A 167 -13.12 10.74 -4.74
CA ASN A 167 -13.89 9.65 -5.31
C ASN A 167 -13.06 8.37 -5.39
N PHE A 168 -13.67 7.26 -4.99
CA PHE A 168 -12.99 5.96 -4.90
C PHE A 168 -12.32 5.53 -6.21
N GLU A 169 -13.02 5.67 -7.34
CA GLU A 169 -12.49 5.27 -8.65
C GLU A 169 -11.33 6.17 -9.07
N GLN A 170 -11.46 7.49 -8.87
CA GLN A 170 -10.38 8.42 -9.19
C GLN A 170 -9.15 8.20 -8.31
N SER A 171 -9.33 7.94 -7.02
CA SER A 171 -8.22 7.65 -6.10
C SER A 171 -7.47 6.38 -6.51
N ARG A 172 -8.20 5.33 -6.87
CA ARG A 172 -7.63 4.04 -7.29
C ARG A 172 -6.90 4.14 -8.63
N THR A 173 -7.52 4.75 -9.62
CA THR A 173 -6.89 4.94 -10.94
C THR A 173 -5.69 5.87 -10.87
N ASN A 174 -5.73 6.91 -10.02
CA ASN A 174 -4.58 7.77 -9.73
C ASN A 174 -3.38 6.96 -9.22
N MET A 175 -3.61 6.12 -8.22
CA MET A 175 -2.58 5.24 -7.66
C MET A 175 -2.05 4.26 -8.72
N LEU A 176 -2.93 3.68 -9.55
CA LEU A 176 -2.52 2.75 -10.61
C LEU A 176 -1.60 3.41 -11.64
N TRP A 177 -1.94 4.60 -12.12
CA TRP A 177 -1.07 5.34 -13.04
C TRP A 177 0.28 5.66 -12.42
N ALA A 178 0.28 6.15 -11.18
CA ALA A 178 1.51 6.48 -10.47
C ALA A 178 2.43 5.25 -10.29
N ILE A 179 1.86 4.11 -9.89
CA ILE A 179 2.59 2.85 -9.74
C ILE A 179 3.11 2.36 -11.10
N LEU A 180 2.30 2.42 -12.16
CA LEU A 180 2.71 2.01 -13.50
C LEU A 180 3.95 2.78 -13.96
N PHE A 181 3.94 4.11 -13.82
CA PHE A 181 5.08 4.94 -14.20
C PHE A 181 6.30 4.76 -13.29
N ALA A 182 6.10 4.42 -12.01
CA ALA A 182 7.19 4.23 -11.05
C ALA A 182 7.82 2.83 -11.14
N THR A 183 7.13 1.81 -11.64
CA THR A 183 7.62 0.42 -11.67
C THR A 183 8.98 0.23 -12.35
N PRO A 184 9.29 0.84 -13.51
CA PRO A 184 10.60 0.73 -14.13
C PRO A 184 11.75 1.23 -13.25
N PHE A 185 11.46 2.14 -12.34
CA PHE A 185 12.49 2.71 -11.46
C PHE A 185 12.98 1.74 -10.38
N PHE A 186 12.24 0.68 -10.04
CA PHE A 186 12.80 -0.38 -9.21
C PHE A 186 14.04 -0.99 -9.86
N ILE A 187 13.95 -1.29 -11.16
CA ILE A 187 15.05 -1.88 -11.94
C ILE A 187 16.17 -0.86 -12.13
N PHE A 188 15.83 0.39 -12.45
CA PHE A 188 16.79 1.46 -12.61
C PHE A 188 17.63 1.67 -11.35
N TRP A 189 16.99 1.80 -10.16
CA TRP A 189 17.73 1.97 -8.91
C TRP A 189 18.47 0.72 -8.49
N GLY A 190 17.94 -0.47 -8.77
CA GLY A 190 18.65 -1.72 -8.59
C GLY A 190 19.95 -1.78 -9.39
N TRP A 191 19.88 -1.45 -10.69
CA TRP A 191 21.05 -1.37 -11.57
C TRP A 191 22.03 -0.27 -11.13
N LEU A 192 21.54 0.93 -10.82
CA LEU A 192 22.39 2.03 -10.39
C LEU A 192 23.09 1.68 -9.07
N SER A 193 22.44 0.94 -8.20
CA SER A 193 23.01 0.49 -6.93
C SER A 193 24.20 -0.46 -7.09
N ASP A 194 24.26 -1.20 -8.19
CA ASP A 194 25.42 -2.02 -8.53
C ASP A 194 26.67 -1.18 -8.84
N LYS A 195 26.49 0.07 -9.28
CA LYS A 195 27.57 0.99 -9.66
C LYS A 195 28.03 1.91 -8.52
N ILE A 196 27.10 2.53 -7.81
CA ILE A 196 27.39 3.56 -6.80
C ILE A 196 27.24 3.07 -5.36
N GLY A 197 26.79 1.82 -5.18
CA GLY A 197 26.57 1.20 -3.88
C GLY A 197 25.13 1.31 -3.37
N ARG A 198 24.69 0.25 -2.67
CA ARG A 198 23.31 0.08 -2.17
C ARG A 198 22.89 1.18 -1.19
N LYS A 199 23.78 1.41 -0.21
CA LYS A 199 23.55 2.29 0.93
C LYS A 199 23.16 3.70 0.51
N TRP A 200 23.86 4.30 -0.43
CA TRP A 200 23.68 5.69 -0.79
C TRP A 200 22.31 5.95 -1.44
N ILE A 201 21.88 5.06 -2.34
CA ILE A 201 20.58 5.18 -2.98
C ILE A 201 19.45 5.06 -1.94
N MET A 202 19.52 4.05 -1.07
CA MET A 202 18.52 3.83 -0.03
C MET A 202 18.45 5.00 0.94
N MET A 203 19.59 5.49 1.42
CA MET A 203 19.64 6.64 2.33
C MET A 203 19.09 7.91 1.68
N THR A 204 19.43 8.17 0.42
CA THR A 204 18.89 9.32 -0.32
C THR A 204 17.37 9.20 -0.46
N GLY A 205 16.85 8.02 -0.82
CA GLY A 205 15.41 7.79 -0.93
C GLY A 205 14.68 8.03 0.40
N MET A 206 15.21 7.53 1.52
CA MET A 206 14.66 7.78 2.86
C MET A 206 14.73 9.27 3.25
N ALA A 207 15.85 9.94 2.99
CA ALA A 207 15.99 11.36 3.27
C ALA A 207 15.01 12.21 2.46
N LEU A 208 14.87 11.95 1.16
CA LEU A 208 13.90 12.63 0.32
C LEU A 208 12.46 12.39 0.81
N ALA A 209 12.12 11.17 1.24
CA ALA A 209 10.82 10.89 1.82
C ALA A 209 10.53 11.75 3.06
N VAL A 210 11.49 11.86 3.99
CA VAL A 210 11.36 12.67 5.21
C VAL A 210 11.11 14.15 4.87
N PHE A 211 11.82 14.69 3.88
CA PHE A 211 11.70 16.12 3.52
C PHE A 211 10.45 16.41 2.69
N PHE A 212 10.05 15.50 1.79
CA PHE A 212 9.04 15.82 0.78
C PHE A 212 7.66 15.22 1.04
N TYR A 213 7.50 14.19 1.88
CA TYR A 213 6.18 13.61 2.12
C TYR A 213 5.21 14.65 2.68
N ARG A 214 5.56 15.31 3.78
CA ARG A 214 4.67 16.31 4.40
C ARG A 214 4.27 17.45 3.45
N PRO A 215 5.17 18.10 2.70
CA PRO A 215 4.81 19.06 1.68
C PRO A 215 3.84 18.53 0.62
N ILE A 216 4.08 17.32 0.11
CA ILE A 216 3.22 16.71 -0.91
C ILE A 216 1.81 16.45 -0.36
N PHE A 217 1.69 15.88 0.82
CA PHE A 217 0.39 15.65 1.46
C PHE A 217 -0.35 16.96 1.76
N LYS A 218 0.37 18.04 2.07
CA LYS A 218 -0.21 19.37 2.20
C LYS A 218 -0.79 19.88 0.89
N ILE A 219 -0.13 19.61 -0.25
CA ILE A 219 -0.66 19.95 -1.58
C ILE A 219 -1.94 19.17 -1.85
N PHE A 220 -1.98 17.85 -1.55
CA PHE A 220 -3.22 17.06 -1.70
C PHE A 220 -4.40 17.69 -0.94
N LEU A 221 -4.18 18.08 0.32
CA LEU A 221 -5.22 18.73 1.12
C LEU A 221 -5.67 20.05 0.50
N ASN A 222 -4.73 20.89 0.13
CA ASN A 222 -5.04 22.23 -0.39
C ASN A 222 -5.82 22.15 -1.70
N ASP A 223 -5.42 21.26 -2.59
CA ASP A 223 -6.02 21.15 -3.92
C ASP A 223 -7.34 20.36 -3.91
N ALA A 224 -7.50 19.39 -3.00
CA ALA A 224 -8.72 18.59 -2.89
C ALA A 224 -9.84 19.29 -2.12
N SER A 225 -9.54 20.28 -1.30
CA SER A 225 -10.54 20.95 -0.49
C SER A 225 -10.64 22.43 -0.81
N GLY A 226 -11.65 22.82 -1.57
CA GLY A 226 -12.00 24.22 -1.79
C GLY A 226 -12.35 24.99 -0.50
N SER A 227 -12.53 24.30 0.63
CA SER A 227 -12.94 24.88 1.91
C SER A 227 -12.08 24.42 3.10
N TYR A 228 -10.93 23.82 2.87
CA TYR A 228 -10.15 23.26 3.97
C TYR A 228 -9.65 24.30 4.96
N HIS A 229 -9.46 25.54 4.53
CA HIS A 229 -9.00 26.61 5.41
C HIS A 229 -9.66 27.93 5.09
N GLU A 230 -10.62 28.32 5.87
CA GLU A 230 -10.94 29.74 6.06
C GLU A 230 -9.72 30.54 6.55
N SER A 231 -8.70 29.89 7.10
CA SER A 231 -7.48 30.52 7.61
C SER A 231 -6.31 30.60 6.62
N ILE A 232 -6.29 29.80 5.52
CA ILE A 232 -5.25 29.89 4.49
C ILE A 232 -5.86 30.48 3.23
N LYS A 233 -5.86 31.79 3.13
CA LYS A 233 -6.43 32.64 2.06
C LYS A 233 -5.93 32.37 0.64
N ALA A 234 -5.15 31.34 0.36
CA ALA A 234 -4.45 31.21 -0.92
C ALA A 234 -5.24 30.51 -2.04
N ASN A 235 -6.30 29.73 -1.76
CA ASN A 235 -7.02 28.99 -2.79
C ASN A 235 -8.51 28.81 -2.49
N HIS A 236 -9.21 29.86 -2.05
CA HIS A 236 -10.66 29.83 -1.95
C HIS A 236 -11.30 29.84 -3.34
N ALA A 237 -11.63 28.66 -3.84
CA ALA A 237 -12.56 28.54 -4.94
C ALA A 237 -13.98 28.83 -4.42
N SER A 238 -14.61 29.88 -4.91
CA SER A 238 -16.00 30.20 -4.59
C SER A 238 -16.96 29.20 -5.21
N ARG A 239 -18.08 28.88 -4.55
CA ARG A 239 -19.15 28.11 -5.16
C ARG A 239 -19.70 28.83 -6.39
N THR A 240 -19.64 28.18 -7.55
CA THR A 240 -20.14 28.73 -8.82
C THR A 240 -21.52 28.19 -9.18
N GLY A 241 -21.95 27.09 -8.56
CA GLY A 241 -23.29 26.52 -8.77
C GLY A 241 -23.60 25.49 -7.69
N SER A 242 -24.83 25.45 -7.25
CA SER A 242 -25.41 24.29 -6.53
C SER A 242 -26.60 23.82 -7.36
N GLU A 243 -26.53 22.58 -7.86
CA GLU A 243 -27.70 21.94 -8.43
C GLU A 243 -28.70 21.61 -7.31
N LYS A 244 -29.96 21.38 -7.68
CA LYS A 244 -31.01 21.07 -6.71
C LYS A 244 -30.62 19.84 -5.87
N SER A 245 -30.68 19.98 -4.56
CA SER A 245 -30.49 18.86 -3.65
C SER A 245 -31.59 17.82 -3.86
N THR A 246 -31.20 16.56 -3.93
CA THR A 246 -32.14 15.43 -3.91
C THR A 246 -32.30 14.90 -2.50
N VAL A 247 -33.52 14.64 -2.09
CA VAL A 247 -33.83 14.10 -0.76
C VAL A 247 -34.44 12.72 -0.95
N ALA A 248 -33.80 11.71 -0.37
CA ALA A 248 -34.33 10.35 -0.29
C ALA A 248 -34.65 10.02 1.17
N VAL A 249 -35.83 9.45 1.42
CA VAL A 249 -36.23 8.97 2.74
C VAL A 249 -36.54 7.50 2.65
N LEU A 250 -35.85 6.69 3.45
CA LEU A 250 -36.02 5.24 3.50
C LEU A 250 -36.46 4.83 4.92
N PRO A 251 -37.51 4.03 5.04
CA PRO A 251 -37.91 3.50 6.34
C PRO A 251 -36.83 2.57 6.91
N LEU A 252 -36.55 2.66 8.19
CA LEU A 252 -35.66 1.75 8.88
C LEU A 252 -36.38 0.44 9.20
N VAL A 253 -35.71 -0.67 8.89
CA VAL A 253 -36.25 -2.00 9.21
C VAL A 253 -36.28 -2.18 10.74
N ASN A 254 -37.42 -2.53 11.28
CA ASN A 254 -37.67 -2.73 12.72
C ASN A 254 -37.76 -1.46 13.58
N SER A 255 -38.00 -0.27 13.00
CA SER A 255 -38.31 0.94 13.72
C SER A 255 -39.34 1.80 12.97
N ASN A 256 -40.07 2.64 13.67
CA ASN A 256 -40.95 3.63 13.03
C ASN A 256 -40.18 4.88 12.52
N ASP A 257 -38.86 4.86 12.62
CA ASP A 257 -37.99 5.94 12.19
C ASP A 257 -37.65 5.80 10.72
N SER A 258 -37.23 6.88 10.07
CA SER A 258 -36.82 6.91 8.68
C SER A 258 -35.43 7.51 8.54
N LEU A 259 -34.61 6.95 7.63
CA LEU A 259 -33.33 7.49 7.26
C LEU A 259 -33.54 8.52 6.14
N ARG A 260 -33.23 9.79 6.41
CA ARG A 260 -33.22 10.83 5.39
C ARG A 260 -31.82 11.05 4.87
N THR A 261 -31.64 11.00 3.55
CA THR A 261 -30.40 11.28 2.87
C THR A 261 -30.58 12.48 1.94
N ILE A 262 -29.85 13.55 2.20
CA ILE A 262 -29.83 14.76 1.38
C ILE A 262 -28.52 14.73 0.59
N THR A 263 -28.63 14.73 -0.74
CA THR A 263 -27.51 14.72 -1.65
C THR A 263 -27.44 16.05 -2.39
N THR A 264 -26.38 16.82 -2.18
CA THR A 264 -26.19 18.15 -2.79
C THR A 264 -24.91 18.16 -3.62
N PRO A 265 -25.01 18.22 -4.97
CA PRO A 265 -23.86 18.44 -5.81
C PRO A 265 -23.40 19.90 -5.73
N VAL A 266 -22.09 20.11 -5.66
CA VAL A 266 -21.46 21.43 -5.57
C VAL A 266 -20.31 21.50 -6.56
N VAL A 267 -20.25 22.59 -7.33
CA VAL A 267 -19.16 22.89 -8.25
C VAL A 267 -18.43 24.15 -7.79
N LEU A 268 -17.12 24.11 -7.76
CA LEU A 268 -16.26 25.22 -7.39
C LEU A 268 -15.67 25.92 -8.62
N SER A 269 -15.26 27.17 -8.46
CA SER A 269 -14.68 28.02 -9.53
C SER A 269 -13.39 27.44 -10.15
N ASN A 270 -12.67 26.57 -9.44
CA ASN A 270 -11.48 25.86 -9.92
C ASN A 270 -11.79 24.56 -10.69
N GLY A 271 -13.07 24.28 -10.94
CA GLY A 271 -13.53 23.04 -11.62
C GLY A 271 -13.63 21.82 -10.71
N LEU A 272 -13.28 21.92 -9.42
CA LEU A 272 -13.49 20.86 -8.47
C LEU A 272 -14.98 20.70 -8.20
N SER A 273 -15.48 19.47 -8.25
CA SER A 273 -16.86 19.17 -7.88
C SER A 273 -16.90 18.17 -6.75
N PHE A 274 -17.89 18.26 -5.89
CA PHE A 274 -18.13 17.27 -4.87
C PHE A 274 -19.61 17.08 -4.60
N THR A 275 -19.97 15.89 -4.18
CA THR A 275 -21.30 15.57 -3.70
C THR A 275 -21.27 15.56 -2.18
N GLU A 276 -22.03 16.42 -1.56
CA GLU A 276 -22.23 16.46 -0.12
C GLU A 276 -23.44 15.58 0.23
N ILE A 277 -23.22 14.55 1.02
CA ILE A 277 -24.25 13.58 1.43
C ILE A 277 -24.45 13.74 2.92
N ILE A 278 -25.62 14.27 3.29
CA ILE A 278 -26.02 14.43 4.68
C ILE A 278 -27.04 13.33 5.00
N THR A 279 -26.70 12.48 5.95
CA THR A 279 -27.60 11.39 6.38
C THR A 279 -27.99 11.63 7.84
N ASP A 280 -29.30 11.70 8.09
CA ASP A 280 -29.88 11.86 9.42
C ASP A 280 -31.04 10.87 9.64
N THR A 281 -31.42 10.66 10.89
CA THR A 281 -32.56 9.82 11.25
C THR A 281 -33.73 10.71 11.67
N LEU A 282 -34.85 10.57 10.98
CA LEU A 282 -36.10 11.19 11.35
C LEU A 282 -36.85 10.25 12.29
N LYS A 283 -37.14 10.70 13.50
CA LYS A 283 -38.01 9.98 14.44
C LYS A 283 -39.48 10.12 14.01
N ALA A 284 -40.27 9.06 14.22
CA ALA A 284 -41.66 8.96 13.77
C ALA A 284 -42.57 10.16 14.15
N ASN A 285 -42.21 10.92 15.20
CA ASN A 285 -43.00 12.04 15.75
C ASN A 285 -42.22 13.37 15.77
N SER A 286 -41.10 13.51 15.04
CA SER A 286 -40.37 14.78 15.01
C SER A 286 -39.92 15.12 13.59
N VAL A 287 -40.07 16.39 13.23
CA VAL A 287 -39.57 16.95 11.95
C VAL A 287 -38.11 17.29 12.06
N GLU A 288 -37.57 17.36 13.27
CA GLU A 288 -36.15 17.66 13.50
C GLU A 288 -35.30 16.38 13.45
N PRO A 289 -34.13 16.43 12.80
CA PRO A 289 -33.21 15.28 12.71
C PRO A 289 -32.68 14.93 14.09
N SER A 290 -32.64 13.63 14.40
CA SER A 290 -31.91 13.16 15.57
C SER A 290 -30.43 13.15 15.28
N THR A 291 -29.62 13.64 16.21
CA THR A 291 -28.17 13.48 16.18
C THR A 291 -27.75 12.02 16.39
N PRO A 292 -26.68 11.49 15.70
CA PRO A 292 -25.69 12.24 14.92
C PRO A 292 -26.04 12.38 13.43
N VAL A 293 -25.79 13.56 12.88
CA VAL A 293 -25.83 13.79 11.43
C VAL A 293 -24.51 13.31 10.84
N ARG A 294 -24.57 12.37 9.89
CA ARG A 294 -23.39 11.92 9.15
C ARG A 294 -23.25 12.75 7.88
N VAL A 295 -22.14 13.46 7.75
CA VAL A 295 -21.80 14.22 6.54
C VAL A 295 -20.66 13.53 5.82
N GLU A 296 -20.89 13.10 4.60
CA GLU A 296 -19.89 12.54 3.71
C GLU A 296 -19.68 13.47 2.51
N LYS A 297 -18.45 13.56 2.05
CA LYS A 297 -18.10 14.27 0.81
C LYS A 297 -17.48 13.31 -0.16
N ASN A 298 -17.90 13.39 -1.41
CA ASN A 298 -17.29 12.63 -2.51
C ASN A 298 -16.76 13.64 -3.54
N VAL A 299 -15.45 13.83 -3.52
CA VAL A 299 -14.75 14.87 -4.29
C VAL A 299 -14.32 14.30 -5.64
N HIS A 300 -14.69 14.97 -6.73
CA HIS A 300 -14.25 14.68 -8.08
C HIS A 300 -13.22 15.73 -8.53
N LEU A 301 -12.02 15.26 -8.84
CA LEU A 301 -10.93 16.10 -9.30
C LEU A 301 -11.10 16.41 -10.79
N PRO A 302 -10.97 17.68 -11.22
CA PRO A 302 -10.88 18.02 -12.64
C PRO A 302 -9.56 17.49 -13.23
N GLN A 303 -9.54 17.26 -14.54
CA GLN A 303 -8.40 16.63 -15.23
C GLN A 303 -7.02 17.23 -14.90
N PRO A 304 -6.82 18.55 -14.85
CA PRO A 304 -5.51 19.12 -14.52
C PRO A 304 -5.05 18.76 -13.10
N ILE A 305 -5.95 18.81 -12.11
CA ILE A 305 -5.64 18.47 -10.72
C ILE A 305 -5.44 16.95 -10.59
N TYR A 306 -6.23 16.14 -11.30
CA TYR A 306 -6.09 14.70 -11.32
C TYR A 306 -4.67 14.27 -11.76
N TRP A 307 -4.19 14.78 -12.91
CA TRP A 307 -2.84 14.46 -13.39
C TRP A 307 -1.73 15.05 -12.53
N LYS A 308 -1.95 16.20 -11.90
CA LYS A 308 -1.05 16.72 -10.87
C LYS A 308 -0.93 15.73 -9.70
N PHE A 309 -2.04 15.15 -9.27
CA PHE A 309 -2.04 14.14 -8.20
C PHE A 309 -1.33 12.86 -8.62
N VAL A 310 -1.53 12.39 -9.85
CA VAL A 310 -0.77 11.26 -10.41
C VAL A 310 0.74 11.55 -10.33
N GLY A 311 1.17 12.74 -10.73
CA GLY A 311 2.58 13.16 -10.67
C GLY A 311 3.12 13.21 -9.23
N LEU A 312 2.34 13.73 -8.29
CA LEU A 312 2.74 13.79 -6.88
C LEU A 312 2.83 12.41 -6.23
N VAL A 313 1.84 11.53 -6.48
CA VAL A 313 1.88 10.13 -6.03
C VAL A 313 3.03 9.38 -6.68
N PHE A 314 3.30 9.62 -7.96
CA PHE A 314 4.48 9.07 -8.64
C PHE A 314 5.77 9.46 -7.91
N ILE A 315 5.93 10.72 -7.48
CA ILE A 315 7.11 11.16 -6.71
C ILE A 315 7.20 10.43 -5.36
N LEU A 316 6.08 10.24 -4.65
CA LEU A 316 6.06 9.45 -3.41
C LEU A 316 6.57 8.03 -3.67
N ILE A 317 6.06 7.39 -4.73
CA ILE A 317 6.44 6.02 -5.09
C ILE A 317 7.86 5.97 -5.65
N LEU A 318 8.35 7.03 -6.30
CA LEU A 318 9.74 7.11 -6.75
C LEU A 318 10.71 6.97 -5.55
N PHE A 319 10.44 7.63 -4.42
CA PHE A 319 11.24 7.45 -3.21
C PHE A 319 11.15 6.01 -2.67
N VAL A 320 9.97 5.39 -2.76
CA VAL A 320 9.81 3.95 -2.46
C VAL A 320 10.72 3.10 -3.34
N THR A 321 10.75 3.35 -4.65
CA THR A 321 11.57 2.55 -5.57
C THR A 321 13.07 2.71 -5.31
N MET A 322 13.52 3.89 -4.86
CA MET A 322 14.91 4.12 -4.44
C MET A 322 15.32 3.24 -3.26
N VAL A 323 14.43 3.09 -2.29
CA VAL A 323 14.72 2.32 -1.09
C VAL A 323 14.51 0.82 -1.32
N TYR A 324 13.47 0.47 -2.06
CA TYR A 324 13.05 -0.92 -2.28
C TYR A 324 13.84 -1.64 -3.37
N GLY A 325 14.30 -0.94 -4.42
CA GLY A 325 15.06 -1.55 -5.51
C GLY A 325 16.32 -2.27 -5.03
N PRO A 326 17.20 -1.64 -4.26
CA PRO A 326 18.44 -2.23 -3.78
C PRO A 326 18.31 -3.14 -2.55
N ILE A 327 17.20 -3.13 -1.79
CA ILE A 327 17.11 -3.73 -0.45
C ILE A 327 17.43 -5.23 -0.42
N ALA A 328 16.96 -5.99 -1.42
CA ALA A 328 17.19 -7.42 -1.47
C ALA A 328 18.67 -7.76 -1.63
N ALA A 329 19.37 -7.09 -2.57
CA ALA A 329 20.81 -7.24 -2.72
C ALA A 329 21.57 -6.80 -1.46
N PHE A 330 21.18 -5.66 -0.87
CA PHE A 330 21.78 -5.17 0.37
C PHE A 330 21.71 -6.20 1.51
N LEU A 331 20.53 -6.77 1.75
CA LEU A 331 20.33 -7.75 2.82
C LEU A 331 21.09 -9.06 2.54
N VAL A 332 21.09 -9.54 1.30
CA VAL A 332 21.84 -10.76 0.92
C VAL A 332 23.34 -10.58 1.10
N GLU A 333 23.87 -9.41 0.75
CA GLU A 333 25.30 -9.11 0.87
C GLU A 333 25.74 -8.87 2.33
N LEU A 334 24.82 -8.49 3.19
CA LEU A 334 25.11 -8.21 4.61
C LEU A 334 25.41 -9.46 5.43
N PHE A 335 24.79 -10.60 5.07
CA PHE A 335 24.89 -11.82 5.89
C PHE A 335 25.70 -12.94 5.21
N PRO A 336 26.50 -13.71 6.00
CA PRO A 336 27.19 -14.89 5.51
C PRO A 336 26.22 -15.94 4.96
N THR A 337 26.59 -16.61 3.86
CA THR A 337 25.73 -17.56 3.11
C THR A 337 25.07 -18.61 4.01
N LYS A 338 25.80 -19.17 5.00
CA LYS A 338 25.32 -20.25 5.89
C LYS A 338 24.13 -19.87 6.80
N ILE A 339 23.94 -18.56 7.10
CA ILE A 339 22.87 -18.06 7.96
C ILE A 339 22.02 -16.98 7.26
N ARG A 340 22.35 -16.63 6.02
CA ARG A 340 21.80 -15.52 5.25
C ARG A 340 20.27 -15.51 5.24
N TYR A 341 19.69 -16.64 4.84
CA TYR A 341 18.24 -16.77 4.74
C TYR A 341 17.53 -16.42 6.07
N THR A 342 17.98 -16.99 7.17
CA THR A 342 17.38 -16.76 8.50
C THR A 342 17.64 -15.35 9.01
N SER A 343 18.88 -14.86 8.86
CA SER A 343 19.31 -13.57 9.39
C SER A 343 18.70 -12.37 8.65
N MET A 344 18.41 -12.50 7.36
CA MET A 344 17.77 -11.42 6.59
C MET A 344 16.24 -11.42 6.67
N SER A 345 15.63 -12.59 6.82
CA SER A 345 14.16 -12.70 6.84
C SER A 345 13.55 -12.02 8.05
N LEU A 346 14.13 -12.18 9.24
CA LEU A 346 13.58 -11.58 10.45
C LEU A 346 13.55 -10.04 10.40
N PRO A 347 14.67 -9.32 10.17
CA PRO A 347 14.62 -7.86 10.08
C PRO A 347 13.71 -7.38 8.95
N TYR A 348 13.66 -8.10 7.83
CA TYR A 348 12.78 -7.72 6.71
C TYR A 348 11.30 -7.78 7.11
N HIS A 349 10.86 -8.86 7.73
CA HIS A 349 9.46 -9.02 8.11
C HIS A 349 9.04 -8.16 9.30
N ILE A 350 9.92 -7.98 10.29
CA ILE A 350 9.64 -7.07 11.42
C ILE A 350 9.60 -5.62 10.92
N GLY A 351 10.57 -5.20 10.11
CA GLY A 351 10.63 -3.83 9.59
C GLY A 351 9.42 -3.48 8.74
N ASN A 352 9.05 -4.34 7.80
CA ASN A 352 7.88 -4.12 6.95
C ASN A 352 6.56 -4.36 7.70
N GLY A 353 6.45 -5.44 8.46
CA GLY A 353 5.19 -5.83 9.11
C GLY A 353 4.83 -4.95 10.30
N VAL A 354 5.78 -4.71 11.22
CA VAL A 354 5.50 -3.90 12.42
C VAL A 354 5.64 -2.42 12.11
N PHE A 355 6.83 -1.98 11.71
CA PHE A 355 7.07 -0.54 11.51
C PHE A 355 6.36 0.01 10.28
N GLY A 356 6.37 -0.71 9.17
CA GLY A 356 5.66 -0.32 7.96
C GLY A 356 4.14 -0.53 8.07
N GLY A 357 3.70 -1.74 8.43
CA GLY A 357 2.29 -2.13 8.44
C GLY A 357 1.41 -1.33 9.40
N LEU A 358 1.97 -0.80 10.49
CA LEU A 358 1.24 0.06 11.43
C LEU A 358 1.08 1.51 10.92
N VAL A 359 1.86 1.95 9.94
CA VAL A 359 1.81 3.36 9.45
C VAL A 359 0.41 3.79 8.99
N PRO A 360 -0.30 3.07 8.11
CA PRO A 360 -1.62 3.51 7.67
C PRO A 360 -2.63 3.56 8.84
N PHE A 361 -2.54 2.62 9.76
CA PHE A 361 -3.41 2.57 10.94
C PHE A 361 -3.15 3.76 11.87
N ILE A 362 -1.88 3.97 12.26
CA ILE A 362 -1.50 5.07 13.16
C ILE A 362 -1.80 6.42 12.50
N GLY A 363 -1.46 6.58 11.22
CA GLY A 363 -1.73 7.80 10.48
C GLY A 363 -3.23 8.13 10.43
N LEU A 364 -4.08 7.15 10.16
CA LEU A 364 -5.53 7.32 10.17
C LEU A 364 -6.06 7.61 11.58
N LEU A 365 -5.60 6.88 12.59
CA LEU A 365 -5.98 7.11 13.98
C LEU A 365 -5.66 8.54 14.42
N LEU A 366 -4.46 9.04 14.13
CA LEU A 366 -4.07 10.40 14.47
C LEU A 366 -4.90 11.44 13.75
N THR A 367 -5.18 11.27 12.46
CA THR A 367 -6.02 12.21 11.70
C THR A 367 -7.49 12.20 12.14
N THR A 368 -8.00 11.09 12.64
CA THR A 368 -9.37 11.01 13.20
C THR A 368 -9.45 11.56 14.61
N THR A 369 -8.41 11.35 15.42
CA THR A 369 -8.34 11.87 16.81
C THR A 369 -8.11 13.38 16.83
N TYR A 370 -7.32 13.90 15.88
CA TYR A 370 -7.02 15.33 15.76
C TYR A 370 -7.52 15.90 14.42
N PRO A 371 -8.83 16.05 14.22
CA PRO A 371 -9.42 16.43 12.93
C PRO A 371 -9.00 17.81 12.44
N THR A 372 -8.58 18.71 13.34
CA THR A 372 -8.02 20.03 13.01
C THR A 372 -6.59 19.96 12.45
N HIS A 373 -5.87 18.87 12.71
CA HIS A 373 -4.47 18.67 12.31
C HIS A 373 -4.33 17.49 11.36
N LYS A 374 -4.97 17.57 10.18
CA LYS A 374 -5.03 16.46 9.20
C LYS A 374 -3.66 15.94 8.72
N LEU A 375 -2.57 16.64 8.99
CA LEU A 375 -1.19 16.22 8.67
C LEU A 375 -0.44 15.66 9.90
N VAL A 376 -1.11 15.42 11.02
CA VAL A 376 -0.47 14.93 12.25
C VAL A 376 0.09 13.51 12.12
N GLY A 377 -0.43 12.73 11.18
CA GLY A 377 0.02 11.35 10.90
C GLY A 377 1.29 11.25 10.03
N LEU A 378 1.90 12.36 9.67
CA LEU A 378 3.10 12.51 8.83
C LEU A 378 4.26 13.12 9.66
#